data_0e4d1e3771fbef3cf9ed39984c011c15
#
_entry.id   0e4d1e3771fbef3cf9ed39984c011c15
#
_cell.length_a   1.000
_cell.length_b   1.000
_cell.length_c   1.000
_cell.angle_alpha   90.00
_cell.angle_beta   90.00
_cell.angle_gamma   90.00
#
_symmetry.space_group_name_H-M   'P 1'
#
loop_
_entity.id
_entity.type
_entity.pdbx_description
1 polymer ?
#
loop_
_entity_poly.entity_id
_entity_poly.type
_entity_poly.pdbx_seq_one_letter_code
_entity_poly.pdbx_strand_id
1 'polypeptide(L)'
;MNPSAKCLVTAVWIAAGFSASSFAADQESIKKDLFTVITLQGLPCGEVVSVTTRAENDHVASCKDGNRYHVFLNAAGRVVVEKSAP
;
A
#
# COMPACT_ATOMS: atom_id res chain seq x y z
N MET A 1 -40.68 28.92 0.98
CA MET A 1 -40.58 28.35 0.95
C MET A 1 -39.77 27.44 0.55
N ASN A 2 -39.57 26.99 0.00
CA ASN A 2 -38.89 26.11 -0.40
C ASN A 2 -37.55 26.31 -0.26
N PRO A 3 -37.09 26.85 0.49
CA PRO A 3 -35.75 27.07 0.70
C PRO A 3 -35.08 25.85 1.10
N SER A 4 -35.76 25.03 1.61
CA SER A 4 -35.13 23.87 2.08
C SER A 4 -34.48 23.09 1.05
N ALA A 5 -34.90 23.18 -0.09
CA ALA A 5 -34.37 22.39 -1.09
C ALA A 5 -32.94 22.56 -1.33
N LYS A 6 -32.43 23.72 -1.16
CA LYS A 6 -31.11 23.89 -1.44
C LYS A 6 -30.19 23.20 -0.58
N CYS A 7 -30.44 22.97 0.55
CA CYS A 7 -29.47 22.40 1.41
C CYS A 7 -29.01 21.09 1.03
N LEU A 8 -29.82 20.35 0.42
CA LEU A 8 -29.43 19.06 0.17
C LEU A 8 -28.34 18.88 -0.73
N VAL A 9 -28.25 19.67 -1.62
CA VAL A 9 -27.30 19.53 -2.64
C VAL A 9 -25.91 19.48 -2.17
N THR A 10 -25.60 20.24 -1.21
CA THR A 10 -24.25 20.36 -0.84
C THR A 10 -23.62 19.14 -0.33
N ALA A 11 -24.30 18.33 0.30
CA ALA A 11 -23.66 17.22 0.93
C ALA A 11 -23.05 16.24 0.00
N VAL A 12 -23.53 16.18 -1.14
CA VAL A 12 -23.11 15.16 -2.03
C VAL A 12 -21.74 15.19 -2.55
N TRP A 13 -21.26 16.31 -2.98
CA TRP A 13 -20.01 16.29 -3.60
C TRP A 13 -18.86 16.02 -2.72
N ILE A 14 -18.98 16.30 -1.50
CA ILE A 14 -17.88 16.16 -0.63
C ILE A 14 -17.36 14.76 -0.61
N ALA A 15 -18.23 13.83 -0.62
CA ALA A 15 -17.80 12.46 -0.52
C ALA A 15 -16.96 12.02 -1.68
N ALA A 16 -17.23 12.51 -2.81
CA ALA A 16 -16.53 12.06 -3.97
C ALA A 16 -15.07 12.38 -3.99
N GLY A 17 -14.70 13.47 -3.42
CA GLY A 17 -13.30 13.85 -3.48
C GLY A 17 -12.38 13.01 -2.67
N PHE A 18 -12.83 12.37 -1.67
CA PHE A 18 -11.95 11.62 -0.82
C PHE A 18 -11.47 10.32 -1.39
N SER A 19 -12.22 9.69 -2.20
CA SER A 19 -11.85 8.39 -2.68
C SER A 19 -10.54 8.37 -3.41
N ALA A 20 -10.28 9.34 -4.20
CA ALA A 20 -9.08 9.36 -4.99
C ALA A 20 -7.83 9.51 -4.16
N SER A 21 -7.90 10.27 -3.12
CA SER A 21 -6.73 10.49 -2.29
C SER A 21 -6.33 9.27 -1.51
N SER A 22 -7.28 8.49 -1.10
CA SER A 22 -6.96 7.33 -0.31
C SER A 22 -6.14 6.32 -1.04
N PHE A 23 -6.34 6.21 -2.33
CA PHE A 23 -5.65 5.22 -3.10
C PHE A 23 -4.15 5.49 -3.16
N ALA A 24 -3.77 6.73 -3.36
CA ALA A 24 -2.36 7.07 -3.38
C ALA A 24 -1.71 6.89 -2.02
N ALA A 25 -2.43 7.22 -0.97
CA ALA A 25 -1.90 7.06 0.38
C ALA A 25 -1.64 5.61 0.70
N ASP A 26 -2.44 4.70 0.20
CA ASP A 26 -2.25 3.28 0.46
C ASP A 26 -0.96 2.77 -0.15
N GLN A 27 -0.59 3.23 -1.33
CA GLN A 27 0.65 2.80 -1.94
C GLN A 27 1.87 3.22 -1.13
N GLU A 28 1.87 4.44 -0.62
CA GLU A 28 2.98 4.90 0.20
C GLU A 28 3.05 4.13 1.52
N SER A 29 1.93 3.83 2.11
CA SER A 29 1.90 3.05 3.34
C SER A 29 2.45 1.66 3.11
N ILE A 30 2.08 1.04 2.03
CA ILE A 30 2.56 -0.29 1.70
C ILE A 30 4.08 -0.29 1.53
N LYS A 31 4.62 0.70 0.84
CA LYS A 31 6.07 0.77 0.67
C LYS A 31 6.79 0.86 2.01
N LYS A 32 6.28 1.67 2.91
CA LYS A 32 6.90 1.83 4.21
C LYS A 32 6.79 0.56 5.04
N ASP A 33 5.66 -0.09 4.98
CA ASP A 33 5.45 -1.31 5.73
C ASP A 33 6.37 -2.41 5.23
N LEU A 34 6.49 -2.54 3.92
CA LEU A 34 7.36 -3.56 3.36
C LEU A 34 8.83 -3.29 3.68
N PHE A 35 9.24 -2.03 3.65
CA PHE A 35 10.59 -1.69 4.02
C PHE A 35 10.86 -2.07 5.47
N THR A 36 9.92 -1.80 6.36
CA THR A 36 10.06 -2.15 7.76
C THR A 36 10.20 -3.67 7.94
N VAL A 37 9.36 -4.42 7.26
CA VAL A 37 9.40 -5.87 7.38
C VAL A 37 10.72 -6.42 6.86
N ILE A 38 11.19 -5.93 5.72
CA ILE A 38 12.44 -6.39 5.14
C ILE A 38 13.60 -6.06 6.07
N THR A 39 13.60 -4.87 6.63
CA THR A 39 14.65 -4.45 7.55
C THR A 39 14.65 -5.28 8.83
N LEU A 40 13.49 -5.59 9.34
CA LEU A 40 13.39 -6.40 10.55
C LEU A 40 13.90 -7.82 10.34
N GLN A 41 13.86 -8.29 9.10
CA GLN A 41 14.42 -9.61 8.79
C GLN A 41 15.94 -9.53 8.59
N GLY A 42 16.51 -8.35 8.68
CA GLY A 42 17.95 -8.18 8.51
C GLY A 42 18.40 -8.20 7.06
N LEU A 43 17.50 -7.95 6.14
CA LEU A 43 17.83 -7.99 4.71
C LEU A 43 18.12 -6.61 4.16
N PRO A 44 19.10 -6.51 3.26
CA PRO A 44 19.46 -5.20 2.70
C PRO A 44 18.40 -4.73 1.69
N CYS A 45 18.08 -3.48 1.72
CA CYS A 45 17.13 -2.90 0.80
C CYS A 45 17.42 -1.44 0.49
N GLY A 46 17.70 -0.65 1.51
CA GLY A 46 17.89 0.79 1.38
C GLY A 46 16.57 1.53 1.40
N GLU A 47 15.67 1.17 0.51
CA GLU A 47 14.36 1.82 0.43
C GLU A 47 13.53 1.02 -0.55
N VAL A 48 12.25 0.89 -0.31
CA VAL A 48 11.36 0.25 -1.28
C VAL A 48 10.92 1.31 -2.27
N VAL A 49 11.32 1.14 -3.53
CA VAL A 49 11.02 2.13 -4.56
C VAL A 49 9.77 1.79 -5.36
N SER A 50 9.41 0.53 -5.42
CA SER A 50 8.16 0.15 -6.08
C SER A 50 7.62 -1.14 -5.50
N VAL A 51 6.32 -1.32 -5.61
CA VAL A 51 5.63 -2.48 -5.11
C VAL A 51 4.67 -2.98 -6.16
N THR A 52 4.69 -4.29 -6.40
CA THR A 52 3.70 -4.93 -7.23
C THR A 52 2.85 -5.82 -6.32
N THR A 53 1.57 -5.57 -6.28
CA THR A 53 0.66 -6.39 -5.48
C THR A 53 0.08 -7.46 -6.38
N ARG A 54 0.31 -8.72 -6.03
CA ARG A 54 -0.14 -9.84 -6.85
C ARG A 54 -1.46 -10.39 -6.37
N ALA A 55 -1.70 -10.29 -5.09
CA ALA A 55 -2.94 -10.72 -4.48
C ALA A 55 -3.03 -10.05 -3.12
N GLU A 56 -4.10 -10.28 -2.41
CA GLU A 56 -4.22 -9.73 -1.08
C GLU A 56 -3.11 -10.30 -0.22
N ASN A 57 -2.39 -9.47 0.47
CA ASN A 57 -1.27 -9.86 1.33
C ASN A 57 -0.15 -10.59 0.56
N ASP A 58 0.05 -10.25 -0.69
CA ASP A 58 1.08 -10.85 -1.51
C ASP A 58 1.70 -9.76 -2.38
N HIS A 59 2.88 -9.31 -2.03
CA HIS A 59 3.53 -8.18 -2.66
C HIS A 59 4.95 -8.52 -3.10
N VAL A 60 5.40 -7.87 -4.17
CA VAL A 60 6.81 -7.94 -4.55
C VAL A 60 7.35 -6.53 -4.41
N ALA A 61 8.37 -6.38 -3.59
CA ALA A 61 9.00 -5.09 -3.34
C ALA A 61 10.30 -4.99 -4.10
N SER A 62 10.51 -3.89 -4.80
CA SER A 62 11.79 -3.61 -5.45
C SER A 62 12.50 -2.57 -4.62
N CYS A 63 13.75 -2.84 -4.29
CA CYS A 63 14.53 -2.00 -3.42
C CYS A 63 15.50 -1.13 -4.20
N LYS A 64 15.87 -0.02 -3.60
CA LYS A 64 16.77 0.93 -4.23
C LYS A 64 18.13 0.32 -4.56
N ASP A 65 18.56 -0.63 -3.77
CA ASP A 65 19.86 -1.27 -3.97
C ASP A 65 19.82 -2.36 -5.04
N GLY A 66 18.69 -2.56 -5.70
CA GLY A 66 18.57 -3.56 -6.75
C GLY A 66 18.01 -4.88 -6.29
N ASN A 67 17.85 -5.10 -5.01
CA ASN A 67 17.27 -6.33 -4.51
C ASN A 67 15.75 -6.31 -4.65
N ARG A 68 15.16 -7.48 -4.79
CA ARG A 68 13.72 -7.62 -4.86
C ARG A 68 13.31 -8.72 -3.91
N TYR A 69 12.21 -8.51 -3.23
CA TYR A 69 11.72 -9.44 -2.23
C TYR A 69 10.25 -9.73 -2.44
N HIS A 70 9.88 -11.00 -2.27
CA HIS A 70 8.49 -11.41 -2.27
C HIS A 70 8.04 -11.45 -0.81
N VAL A 71 7.07 -10.63 -0.46
CA VAL A 71 6.59 -10.50 0.91
C VAL A 71 5.14 -10.94 0.92
N PHE A 72 4.83 -11.96 1.71
CA PHE A 72 3.48 -12.52 1.72
C PHE A 72 3.16 -13.14 3.07
N LEU A 73 1.88 -13.46 3.26
CA LEU A 73 1.45 -14.19 4.44
C LEU A 73 1.34 -15.66 4.09
N ASN A 74 1.91 -16.52 4.94
CA ASN A 74 1.80 -17.95 4.70
C ASN A 74 0.51 -18.48 5.36
N ALA A 75 0.28 -19.78 5.24
CA ALA A 75 -0.93 -20.38 5.75
C ALA A 75 -1.08 -20.25 7.26
N ALA A 76 0.00 -20.06 7.96
CA ALA A 76 -0.04 -19.89 9.40
C ALA A 76 -0.28 -18.43 9.81
N GLY A 77 -0.46 -17.55 8.86
CA GLY A 77 -0.68 -16.13 9.15
C GLY A 77 0.57 -15.35 9.46
N ARG A 78 1.73 -15.87 9.10
CA ARG A 78 2.98 -15.18 9.36
C ARG A 78 3.50 -14.52 8.10
N VAL A 79 4.16 -13.39 8.30
CA VAL A 79 4.78 -12.68 7.19
C VAL A 79 6.06 -13.39 6.80
N VAL A 80 6.19 -13.70 5.52
CA VAL A 80 7.38 -14.35 4.97
C VAL A 80 8.02 -13.41 3.97
N VAL A 81 9.34 -13.28 4.02
CA VAL A 81 10.11 -12.48 3.07
C VAL A 81 11.09 -13.39 2.36
N GLU A 82 10.98 -13.46 1.05
CA GLU A 82 11.89 -14.28 0.24
C GLU A 82 12.56 -13.42 -0.80
N LYS A 83 13.85 -13.59 -0.99
CA LYS A 83 14.56 -12.83 -1.99
C LYS A 83 14.19 -13.35 -3.37
N SER A 84 13.81 -12.43 -4.25
CA SER A 84 13.46 -12.78 -5.62
C SER A 84 14.61 -12.44 -6.55
N ALA A 85 14.65 -13.10 -7.69
CA ALA A 85 15.65 -12.77 -8.66
C ALA A 85 15.42 -11.36 -9.19
N PRO A 86 16.44 -10.61 -9.46
CA PRO A 86 16.31 -9.24 -9.95
C PRO A 86 15.66 -9.16 -11.32
#